data_9483b274f5de5080abb13847658cb81e
#
_entry.id   9483b274f5de5080abb13847658cb81e
#
_cell.length_a   1.000
_cell.length_b   1.000
_cell.length_c   1.000
_cell.angle_alpha   90.00
_cell.angle_beta   90.00
_cell.angle_gamma   90.00
#
_symmetry.space_group_name_H-M   'P 1'
#
loop_
_entity.id
_entity.type
_entity.pdbx_description
1 polymer ?
#
loop_
_entity_poly.entity_id
_entity_poly.type
_entity_poly.pdbx_seq_one_letter_code
_entity_poly.pdbx_strand_id
1 'polypeptide(L)'
;MKKILLIEDEEHIRKFVKISLKREGFNVVEAETGELGIEEVAKESPDIVILDIMLPGIDGYKVCEVLKKNYPQLGIIMLTARAQDGDKIMGLEFGADHYIIKPFNPLELIAIIKSLLRRMELGNSLKSKKIISGAFKIDLDSKVLYKNGEEIELTPKEYMLMKIFIENPNKAFSRDELLDMVWGYNYIGENKIIDVNIRRIRSKIEGNSSKPKYIETVWGTGYKWRED
;
A
#
# COMPACT_ATOMS: atom_id res chain seq x y z
N MET A 1 -13.82 17.00 5.42
CA MET A 1 -12.53 17.61 5.78
C MET A 1 -11.72 16.55 6.49
N LYS A 2 -10.46 16.31 6.09
CA LYS A 2 -9.62 15.25 6.69
C LYS A 2 -9.20 15.64 8.10
N LYS A 3 -9.23 14.67 9.02
CA LYS A 3 -8.93 14.87 10.44
C LYS A 3 -7.57 14.26 10.78
N ILE A 4 -6.73 15.04 11.45
CA ILE A 4 -5.38 14.63 11.86
C ILE A 4 -5.31 14.74 13.38
N LEU A 5 -4.87 13.69 14.05
CA LEU A 5 -4.51 13.72 15.45
C LEU A 5 -3.00 13.93 15.58
N LEU A 6 -2.59 14.91 16.36
CA LEU A 6 -1.21 15.21 16.68
C LEU A 6 -0.95 14.85 18.15
N ILE A 7 -0.07 13.87 18.38
CA ILE A 7 0.37 13.41 19.70
C ILE A 7 1.81 13.86 19.88
N GLU A 8 2.02 14.89 20.67
CA GLU A 8 3.30 15.57 20.89
C GLU A 8 3.26 16.26 22.26
N ASP A 9 4.21 16.06 23.12
CA ASP A 9 4.25 16.66 24.47
C ASP A 9 4.76 18.11 24.45
N GLU A 10 5.67 18.45 23.55
CA GLU A 10 6.22 19.80 23.42
C GLU A 10 5.20 20.80 22.84
N GLU A 11 4.67 21.67 23.69
CA GLU A 11 3.60 22.64 23.32
C GLU A 11 3.96 23.51 22.12
N HIS A 12 5.23 23.95 22.01
CA HIS A 12 5.66 24.81 20.91
C HIS A 12 5.71 24.07 19.57
N ILE A 13 6.12 22.81 19.56
CA ILE A 13 6.07 21.95 18.35
C ILE A 13 4.62 21.68 17.98
N ARG A 14 3.78 21.33 18.95
CA ARG A 14 2.36 21.06 18.77
C ARG A 14 1.64 22.26 18.16
N LYS A 15 1.85 23.46 18.69
CA LYS A 15 1.28 24.70 18.14
C LYS A 15 1.76 25.00 16.72
N PHE A 16 3.05 24.85 16.46
CA PHE A 16 3.63 25.10 15.15
C PHE A 16 3.08 24.15 14.07
N VAL A 17 3.04 22.85 14.36
CA VAL A 17 2.48 21.83 13.45
C VAL A 17 0.98 22.08 13.23
N LYS A 18 0.21 22.34 14.28
CA LYS A 18 -1.22 22.64 14.20
C LYS A 18 -1.54 23.81 13.28
N ILE A 19 -0.79 24.93 13.43
CA ILE A 19 -0.99 26.12 12.59
C ILE A 19 -0.75 25.77 11.12
N SER A 20 0.33 25.03 10.83
CA SER A 20 0.69 24.61 9.48
C SER A 20 -0.37 23.72 8.86
N LEU A 21 -0.87 22.74 9.60
CA LEU A 21 -1.93 21.83 9.14
C LEU A 21 -3.28 22.53 8.92
N LYS A 22 -3.65 23.44 9.84
CA LYS A 22 -4.90 24.21 9.68
C LYS A 22 -4.89 25.11 8.46
N ARG A 23 -3.74 25.71 8.10
CA ARG A 23 -3.59 26.50 6.86
C ARG A 23 -3.83 25.68 5.59
N GLU A 24 -3.54 24.38 5.63
CA GLU A 24 -3.78 23.44 4.54
C GLU A 24 -5.19 22.83 4.55
N GLY A 25 -6.07 23.30 5.45
CA GLY A 25 -7.48 22.89 5.50
C GLY A 25 -7.73 21.57 6.26
N PHE A 26 -6.77 21.10 7.08
CA PHE A 26 -7.00 19.93 7.93
C PHE A 26 -7.72 20.29 9.22
N ASN A 27 -8.58 19.38 9.72
CA ASN A 27 -9.06 19.43 11.08
C ASN A 27 -8.03 18.77 12.01
N VAL A 28 -7.60 19.47 13.07
CA VAL A 28 -6.50 19.00 13.93
C VAL A 28 -7.01 18.84 15.35
N VAL A 29 -6.89 17.61 15.86
CA VAL A 29 -7.05 17.23 17.27
C VAL A 29 -5.66 17.08 17.88
N GLU A 30 -5.50 17.38 19.14
CA GLU A 30 -4.22 17.36 19.86
C GLU A 30 -4.29 16.46 21.09
N ALA A 31 -3.18 15.79 21.37
CA ALA A 31 -2.97 15.06 22.62
C ALA A 31 -1.54 15.30 23.10
N GLU A 32 -1.35 15.40 24.42
CA GLU A 32 -0.06 15.69 25.05
C GLU A 32 0.66 14.43 25.54
N THR A 33 -0.05 13.31 25.59
CA THR A 33 0.51 12.01 26.00
C THR A 33 0.02 10.90 25.08
N GLY A 34 0.73 9.76 25.11
CA GLY A 34 0.33 8.58 24.33
C GLY A 34 -1.03 8.03 24.74
N GLU A 35 -1.33 8.03 26.03
CA GLU A 35 -2.59 7.55 26.58
C GLU A 35 -3.78 8.38 26.07
N LEU A 36 -3.69 9.72 26.19
CA LEU A 36 -4.70 10.63 25.64
C LEU A 36 -4.83 10.46 24.12
N GLY A 37 -3.72 10.24 23.42
CA GLY A 37 -3.73 9.99 21.99
C GLY A 37 -4.54 8.75 21.61
N ILE A 38 -4.38 7.65 22.35
CA ILE A 38 -5.16 6.41 22.13
C ILE A 38 -6.65 6.65 22.37
N GLU A 39 -7.02 7.38 23.43
CA GLU A 39 -8.42 7.74 23.73
C GLU A 39 -9.02 8.61 22.63
N GLU A 40 -8.27 9.63 22.17
CA GLU A 40 -8.74 10.54 21.12
C GLU A 40 -8.90 9.82 19.75
N VAL A 41 -8.10 8.80 19.44
CA VAL A 41 -8.33 7.97 18.24
C VAL A 41 -9.70 7.30 18.28
N ALA A 42 -10.06 6.71 19.42
CA ALA A 42 -11.35 6.04 19.58
C ALA A 42 -12.54 7.01 19.47
N LYS A 43 -12.41 8.22 20.02
CA LYS A 43 -13.45 9.24 20.08
C LYS A 43 -13.61 9.99 18.77
N GLU A 44 -12.51 10.40 18.17
CA GLU A 44 -12.47 11.34 17.06
C GLU A 44 -12.35 10.68 15.69
N SER A 45 -11.92 9.40 15.64
CA SER A 45 -11.71 8.63 14.41
C SER A 45 -10.89 9.42 13.36
N PRO A 46 -9.62 9.80 13.66
CA PRO A 46 -8.81 10.55 12.74
C PRO A 46 -8.43 9.73 11.50
N ASP A 47 -8.16 10.41 10.37
CA ASP A 47 -7.64 9.78 9.16
C ASP A 47 -6.14 9.45 9.30
N ILE A 48 -5.38 10.32 9.97
CA ILE A 48 -3.93 10.17 10.22
C ILE A 48 -3.60 10.57 11.65
N VAL A 49 -2.65 9.86 12.24
CA VAL A 49 -1.97 10.22 13.49
C VAL A 49 -0.55 10.65 13.17
N ILE A 50 -0.15 11.81 13.69
CA ILE A 50 1.24 12.25 13.79
C ILE A 50 1.65 12.01 15.23
N LEU A 51 2.71 11.23 15.44
CA LEU A 51 3.06 10.65 16.74
C LEU A 51 4.54 10.89 17.06
N ASP A 52 4.81 11.62 18.11
CA ASP A 52 6.17 11.66 18.64
C ASP A 52 6.56 10.31 19.25
N ILE A 53 7.82 9.93 19.05
CA ILE A 53 8.40 8.74 19.69
C ILE A 53 8.69 9.02 21.16
N MET A 54 9.20 10.20 21.48
CA MET A 54 9.69 10.54 22.81
C MET A 54 8.58 11.16 23.68
N LEU A 55 7.53 10.40 23.95
CA LEU A 55 6.44 10.84 24.81
C LEU A 55 6.69 10.49 26.29
N PRO A 56 6.19 11.30 27.23
CA PRO A 56 6.16 10.92 28.64
C PRO A 56 5.13 9.80 28.87
N GLY A 57 5.43 8.88 29.78
CA GLY A 57 4.58 7.72 30.08
C GLY A 57 4.78 6.60 29.09
N ILE A 58 3.76 6.29 28.29
CA ILE A 58 3.87 5.29 27.22
C ILE A 58 4.58 5.88 26.01
N ASP A 59 5.67 5.24 25.57
CA ASP A 59 6.43 5.69 24.39
C ASP A 59 5.66 5.57 23.07
N GLY A 60 6.07 6.36 22.07
CA GLY A 60 5.40 6.40 20.78
C GLY A 60 5.42 5.06 20.01
N TYR A 61 6.40 4.20 20.20
CA TYR A 61 6.43 2.88 19.56
C TYR A 61 5.31 2.02 20.10
N LYS A 62 5.10 2.03 21.41
CA LYS A 62 4.03 1.26 22.05
C LYS A 62 2.65 1.80 21.68
N VAL A 63 2.51 3.14 21.57
CA VAL A 63 1.29 3.78 21.05
C VAL A 63 1.02 3.30 19.62
N CYS A 64 2.03 3.31 18.74
CA CYS A 64 1.90 2.86 17.36
C CYS A 64 1.44 1.40 17.26
N GLU A 65 2.06 0.51 18.04
CA GLU A 65 1.69 -0.91 18.12
C GLU A 65 0.21 -1.09 18.51
N VAL A 66 -0.22 -0.41 19.57
CA VAL A 66 -1.61 -0.46 20.07
C VAL A 66 -2.58 0.06 19.01
N LEU A 67 -2.27 1.20 18.38
CA LEU A 67 -3.12 1.80 17.36
C LEU A 67 -3.21 0.92 16.10
N LYS A 68 -2.10 0.38 15.63
CA LYS A 68 -2.10 -0.50 14.44
C LYS A 68 -2.80 -1.82 14.69
N LYS A 69 -2.71 -2.37 15.89
CA LYS A 69 -3.44 -3.59 16.28
C LYS A 69 -4.95 -3.37 16.25
N ASN A 70 -5.44 -2.24 16.78
CA ASN A 70 -6.87 -1.95 16.91
C ASN A 70 -7.45 -1.26 15.67
N TYR A 71 -6.62 -0.48 14.94
CA TYR A 71 -7.00 0.31 13.77
C TYR A 71 -6.00 0.10 12.63
N PRO A 72 -5.97 -1.08 11.97
CA PRO A 72 -4.96 -1.42 10.96
C PRO A 72 -4.90 -0.47 9.76
N GLN A 73 -6.00 0.22 9.46
CA GLN A 73 -6.11 1.16 8.33
C GLN A 73 -5.75 2.61 8.71
N LEU A 74 -5.51 2.91 10.00
CA LEU A 74 -5.13 4.23 10.46
C LEU A 74 -3.73 4.59 9.95
N GLY A 75 -3.59 5.73 9.26
CA GLY A 75 -2.28 6.24 8.84
C GLY A 75 -1.49 6.75 10.05
N ILE A 76 -0.24 6.30 10.21
CA ILE A 76 0.62 6.75 11.31
C ILE A 76 1.94 7.28 10.75
N ILE A 77 2.24 8.55 11.07
CA ILE A 77 3.51 9.21 10.77
C ILE A 77 4.23 9.45 12.09
N MET A 78 5.40 8.84 12.28
CA MET A 78 6.19 9.01 13.50
C MET A 78 7.17 10.17 13.36
N LEU A 79 7.29 11.00 14.41
CA LEU A 79 8.31 12.02 14.54
C LEU A 79 9.43 11.49 15.44
N THR A 80 10.70 11.63 15.01
CA THR A 80 11.86 11.11 15.74
C THR A 80 12.99 12.13 15.81
N ALA A 81 13.65 12.22 16.94
CA ALA A 81 14.88 12.99 17.08
C ALA A 81 16.14 12.23 16.62
N ARG A 82 16.04 10.93 16.31
CA ARG A 82 17.19 10.07 16.01
C ARG A 82 17.25 9.71 14.52
N ALA A 83 18.43 9.95 13.93
CA ALA A 83 18.75 9.62 12.55
C ALA A 83 19.45 8.25 12.39
N GLN A 84 19.51 7.42 13.43
CA GLN A 84 20.25 6.16 13.35
C GLN A 84 19.47 5.10 12.58
N ASP A 85 20.14 4.38 11.69
CA ASP A 85 19.55 3.36 10.81
C ASP A 85 18.83 2.23 11.58
N GLY A 86 19.20 1.95 12.81
CA GLY A 86 18.53 0.99 13.69
C GLY A 86 17.09 1.37 14.04
N ASP A 87 16.80 2.66 14.21
CA ASP A 87 15.46 3.14 14.58
C ASP A 87 14.48 3.10 13.39
N LYS A 88 14.99 3.24 12.15
CA LYS A 88 14.18 3.08 10.94
C LYS A 88 13.75 1.64 10.70
N ILE A 89 14.62 0.68 11.02
CA ILE A 89 14.32 -0.76 10.90
C ILE A 89 13.32 -1.16 11.99
N MET A 90 13.55 -0.76 13.24
CA MET A 90 12.59 -1.02 14.33
C MET A 90 11.21 -0.41 14.05
N GLY A 91 11.19 0.80 13.51
CA GLY A 91 9.93 1.48 13.23
C GLY A 91 9.06 0.82 12.14
N LEU A 92 9.66 0.19 11.14
CA LEU A 92 8.94 -0.61 10.15
C LEU A 92 8.30 -1.87 10.79
N GLU A 93 8.91 -2.42 11.84
CA GLU A 93 8.37 -3.56 12.60
C GLU A 93 7.12 -3.18 13.41
N PHE A 94 7.00 -1.92 13.88
CA PHE A 94 5.82 -1.43 14.60
C PHE A 94 4.68 -0.97 13.70
N GLY A 95 4.86 -1.03 12.35
CA GLY A 95 3.81 -0.82 11.38
C GLY A 95 3.48 0.63 11.06
N ALA A 96 4.30 1.62 11.43
CA ALA A 96 4.13 3.00 11.00
C ALA A 96 4.26 3.15 9.48
N ASP A 97 3.50 4.08 8.90
CA ASP A 97 3.47 4.32 7.46
C ASP A 97 4.59 5.23 6.99
N HIS A 98 5.11 6.09 7.87
CA HIS A 98 6.21 7.00 7.59
C HIS A 98 6.94 7.49 8.84
N TYR A 99 8.19 7.96 8.65
CA TYR A 99 9.05 8.53 9.68
C TYR A 99 9.59 9.88 9.22
N ILE A 100 9.58 10.87 10.15
CA ILE A 100 10.12 12.19 9.91
C ILE A 100 11.11 12.51 11.04
N ILE A 101 12.30 12.95 10.67
CA ILE A 101 13.36 13.29 11.63
C ILE A 101 13.19 14.75 12.06
N LYS A 102 13.19 15.00 13.36
CA LYS A 102 13.25 16.35 13.94
C LYS A 102 14.71 16.87 13.89
N PRO A 103 14.94 18.16 13.52
CA PRO A 103 13.97 19.15 13.09
C PRO A 103 13.50 18.95 11.64
N PHE A 104 12.23 19.12 11.36
CA PHE A 104 11.63 18.91 10.04
C PHE A 104 11.02 20.19 9.45
N ASN A 105 10.89 20.19 8.13
CA ASN A 105 10.18 21.24 7.41
C ASN A 105 8.68 20.93 7.40
N PRO A 106 7.79 21.85 7.84
CA PRO A 106 6.34 21.65 7.77
C PRO A 106 5.81 21.30 6.38
N LEU A 107 6.41 21.83 5.33
CA LEU A 107 6.04 21.49 3.96
C LEU A 107 6.32 20.02 3.62
N GLU A 108 7.39 19.46 4.16
CA GLU A 108 7.71 18.03 4.04
C GLU A 108 6.63 17.18 4.72
N LEU A 109 6.30 17.50 5.97
CA LEU A 109 5.23 16.82 6.72
C LEU A 109 3.90 16.87 5.95
N ILE A 110 3.51 18.04 5.43
CA ILE A 110 2.29 18.22 4.65
C ILE A 110 2.31 17.38 3.37
N ALA A 111 3.43 17.33 2.65
CA ALA A 111 3.57 16.55 1.43
C ALA A 111 3.41 15.03 1.72
N ILE A 112 3.98 14.55 2.81
CA ILE A 112 3.85 13.16 3.28
C ILE A 112 2.41 12.84 3.66
N ILE A 113 1.74 13.71 4.43
CA ILE A 113 0.32 13.57 4.80
C ILE A 113 -0.55 13.46 3.53
N LYS A 114 -0.40 14.39 2.58
CA LYS A 114 -1.17 14.37 1.33
C LYS A 114 -0.92 13.09 0.52
N SER A 115 0.33 12.63 0.47
CA SER A 115 0.69 11.37 -0.20
C SER A 115 0.07 10.16 0.48
N LEU A 116 0.10 10.11 1.81
CA LEU A 116 -0.48 9.02 2.60
C LEU A 116 -2.01 8.99 2.45
N LEU A 117 -2.69 10.15 2.58
CA LEU A 117 -4.13 10.26 2.38
C LEU A 117 -4.56 9.80 0.99
N ARG A 118 -3.86 10.22 -0.06
CA ARG A 118 -4.12 9.75 -1.43
C ARG A 118 -3.99 8.24 -1.55
N ARG A 119 -2.95 7.64 -0.95
CA ARG A 119 -2.75 6.19 -0.94
C ARG A 119 -3.86 5.46 -0.18
N MET A 120 -4.30 6.01 0.95
CA MET A 120 -5.42 5.47 1.74
C MET A 120 -6.76 5.61 1.01
N GLU A 121 -7.00 6.71 0.29
CA GLU A 121 -8.19 6.91 -0.53
C GLU A 121 -8.24 5.97 -1.72
N LEU A 122 -7.12 5.78 -2.40
CA LEU A 122 -6.97 4.75 -3.43
C LEU A 122 -7.19 3.35 -2.83
N GLY A 123 -6.69 3.08 -1.63
CA GLY A 123 -6.97 1.85 -0.87
C GLY A 123 -8.44 1.72 -0.42
N ASN A 124 -9.13 2.82 -0.08
CA ASN A 124 -10.54 2.82 0.32
C ASN A 124 -11.53 2.85 -0.86
N SER A 125 -11.16 3.44 -1.98
CA SER A 125 -11.90 3.31 -3.25
C SER A 125 -11.83 1.87 -3.79
N LEU A 126 -10.87 1.08 -3.29
CA LEU A 126 -10.74 -0.37 -3.41
C LEU A 126 -11.45 -1.12 -2.26
N LYS A 127 -12.62 -0.64 -1.78
CA LYS A 127 -13.55 -1.39 -0.90
C LYS A 127 -14.26 -2.56 -1.61
N SER A 128 -13.67 -3.02 -2.67
CA SER A 128 -13.62 -4.38 -3.16
C SER A 128 -12.26 -4.48 -3.83
N LYS A 129 -11.24 -4.95 -3.10
CA LYS A 129 -9.94 -5.33 -3.68
C LYS A 129 -10.13 -6.53 -4.63
N LYS A 130 -11.17 -6.44 -5.45
CA LYS A 130 -11.55 -7.42 -6.47
C LYS A 130 -11.56 -6.71 -7.80
N ILE A 131 -10.68 -7.13 -8.68
CA ILE A 131 -10.68 -6.69 -10.08
C ILE A 131 -11.48 -7.72 -10.85
N ILE A 132 -12.46 -7.27 -11.62
CA ILE A 132 -13.31 -8.13 -12.45
C ILE A 132 -13.01 -7.81 -13.90
N SER A 133 -12.75 -8.85 -14.71
CA SER A 133 -12.59 -8.79 -16.16
C SER A 133 -13.29 -10.00 -16.78
N GLY A 134 -14.44 -9.77 -17.37
CA GLY A 134 -15.30 -10.84 -17.91
C GLY A 134 -15.62 -11.92 -16.88
N ALA A 135 -15.25 -13.17 -17.19
CA ALA A 135 -15.47 -14.31 -16.31
C ALA A 135 -14.50 -14.37 -15.09
N PHE A 136 -13.49 -13.48 -15.05
CA PHE A 136 -12.43 -13.53 -14.04
C PHE A 136 -12.63 -12.48 -12.94
N LYS A 137 -12.27 -12.87 -11.73
CA LYS A 137 -12.23 -12.02 -10.55
C LYS A 137 -10.93 -12.28 -9.77
N ILE A 138 -10.09 -11.26 -9.62
CA ILE A 138 -8.95 -11.28 -8.72
C ILE A 138 -9.37 -10.68 -7.38
N ASP A 139 -9.16 -11.42 -6.31
CA ASP A 139 -9.19 -10.90 -4.95
C ASP A 139 -7.74 -10.52 -4.57
N LEU A 140 -7.50 -9.21 -4.40
CA LEU A 140 -6.16 -8.68 -4.14
C LEU A 140 -5.70 -8.90 -2.68
N ASP A 141 -6.63 -9.12 -1.75
CA ASP A 141 -6.33 -9.36 -0.34
C ASP A 141 -5.91 -10.80 -0.11
N SER A 142 -6.74 -11.75 -0.56
CA SER A 142 -6.42 -13.18 -0.48
C SER A 142 -5.41 -13.63 -1.54
N LYS A 143 -5.12 -12.79 -2.55
CA LYS A 143 -4.30 -13.12 -3.73
C LYS A 143 -4.80 -14.34 -4.49
N VAL A 144 -6.11 -14.45 -4.63
CA VAL A 144 -6.80 -15.56 -5.31
C VAL A 144 -7.43 -15.08 -6.60
N LEU A 145 -7.27 -15.89 -7.66
CA LEU A 145 -7.98 -15.73 -8.92
C LEU A 145 -9.19 -16.65 -8.95
N TYR A 146 -10.32 -16.13 -9.37
CA TYR A 146 -11.52 -16.91 -9.65
C TYR A 146 -11.89 -16.82 -11.12
N LYS A 147 -12.43 -17.90 -11.68
CA LYS A 147 -13.06 -17.93 -13.00
C LYS A 147 -14.47 -18.51 -12.87
N ASN A 148 -15.49 -17.75 -13.26
CA ASN A 148 -16.91 -18.10 -13.08
C ASN A 148 -17.28 -18.47 -11.63
N GLY A 149 -16.58 -17.86 -10.64
CA GLY A 149 -16.79 -18.15 -9.22
C GLY A 149 -15.97 -19.30 -8.66
N GLU A 150 -15.31 -20.10 -9.47
CA GLU A 150 -14.40 -21.19 -9.05
C GLU A 150 -12.98 -20.67 -8.87
N GLU A 151 -12.32 -21.09 -7.80
CA GLU A 151 -10.94 -20.72 -7.50
C GLU A 151 -9.96 -21.37 -8.48
N ILE A 152 -9.02 -20.57 -8.98
CA ILE A 152 -7.90 -21.03 -9.80
C ILE A 152 -6.61 -20.98 -8.98
N GLU A 153 -6.05 -22.13 -8.68
CA GLU A 153 -4.78 -22.23 -7.96
C GLU A 153 -3.61 -21.72 -8.82
N LEU A 154 -2.98 -20.62 -8.38
CA LEU A 154 -1.83 -20.01 -9.05
C LEU A 154 -0.63 -19.97 -8.12
N THR A 155 0.57 -20.17 -8.69
CA THR A 155 1.80 -19.84 -7.99
C THR A 155 1.94 -18.33 -7.81
N PRO A 156 2.76 -17.82 -6.87
CA PRO A 156 2.94 -16.38 -6.67
C PRO A 156 3.31 -15.61 -7.94
N LYS A 157 4.15 -16.19 -8.81
CA LYS A 157 4.57 -15.56 -10.07
C LYS A 157 3.46 -15.58 -11.13
N GLU A 158 2.71 -16.65 -11.22
CA GLU A 158 1.53 -16.75 -12.08
C GLU A 158 0.45 -15.74 -11.65
N TYR A 159 0.22 -15.61 -10.34
CA TYR A 159 -0.70 -14.61 -9.81
C TYR A 159 -0.26 -13.17 -10.16
N MET A 160 1.03 -12.85 -10.02
CA MET A 160 1.55 -11.51 -10.37
C MET A 160 1.36 -11.21 -11.86
N LEU A 161 1.60 -12.17 -12.75
CA LEU A 161 1.35 -12.04 -14.19
C LEU A 161 -0.14 -11.81 -14.46
N MET A 162 -1.04 -12.61 -13.88
CA MET A 162 -2.48 -12.46 -14.04
C MET A 162 -2.98 -11.12 -13.54
N LYS A 163 -2.46 -10.65 -12.41
CA LYS A 163 -2.77 -9.32 -11.89
C LYS A 163 -2.39 -8.22 -12.87
N ILE A 164 -1.16 -8.23 -13.40
CA ILE A 164 -0.70 -7.26 -14.40
C ILE A 164 -1.61 -7.24 -15.62
N PHE A 165 -1.98 -8.41 -16.12
CA PHE A 165 -2.83 -8.55 -17.30
C PHE A 165 -4.24 -8.02 -17.07
N ILE A 166 -4.90 -8.42 -16.00
CA ILE A 166 -6.27 -8.01 -15.69
C ILE A 166 -6.36 -6.52 -15.31
N GLU A 167 -5.33 -5.95 -14.68
CA GLU A 167 -5.23 -4.52 -14.41
C GLU A 167 -5.02 -3.67 -15.67
N ASN A 168 -4.55 -4.27 -16.76
CA ASN A 168 -4.23 -3.58 -18.01
C ASN A 168 -4.82 -4.30 -19.24
N PRO A 169 -6.16 -4.38 -19.34
CA PRO A 169 -6.78 -5.10 -20.44
C PRO A 169 -6.41 -4.48 -21.79
N ASN A 170 -6.25 -5.34 -22.78
CA ASN A 170 -5.91 -5.00 -24.16
C ASN A 170 -4.53 -4.34 -24.37
N LYS A 171 -3.75 -4.11 -23.30
CA LYS A 171 -2.36 -3.64 -23.40
C LYS A 171 -1.43 -4.82 -23.69
N ALA A 172 -0.60 -4.68 -24.73
CA ALA A 172 0.49 -5.62 -25.01
C ALA A 172 1.71 -5.30 -24.13
N PHE A 173 2.31 -6.34 -23.58
CA PHE A 173 3.55 -6.27 -22.81
C PHE A 173 4.62 -7.11 -23.49
N SER A 174 5.84 -6.60 -23.56
CA SER A 174 7.00 -7.38 -23.98
C SER A 174 7.39 -8.41 -22.91
N ARG A 175 8.17 -9.41 -23.31
CA ARG A 175 8.71 -10.40 -22.35
C ARG A 175 9.60 -9.76 -21.32
N ASP A 176 10.40 -8.78 -21.73
CA ASP A 176 11.33 -8.07 -20.85
C ASP A 176 10.56 -7.19 -19.85
N GLU A 177 9.53 -6.46 -20.28
CA GLU A 177 8.67 -5.70 -19.36
C GLU A 177 8.01 -6.63 -18.31
N LEU A 178 7.45 -7.77 -18.72
CA LEU A 178 6.86 -8.73 -17.79
C LEU A 178 7.91 -9.33 -16.84
N LEU A 179 9.12 -9.58 -17.33
CA LEU A 179 10.22 -10.06 -16.53
C LEU A 179 10.57 -9.06 -15.44
N ASP A 180 10.81 -7.80 -15.83
CA ASP A 180 11.15 -6.72 -14.91
C ASP A 180 10.07 -6.48 -13.85
N MET A 181 8.80 -6.46 -14.27
CA MET A 181 7.66 -6.23 -13.37
C MET A 181 7.45 -7.36 -12.36
N VAL A 182 7.75 -8.61 -12.71
CA VAL A 182 7.45 -9.78 -11.88
C VAL A 182 8.67 -10.35 -11.16
N TRP A 183 9.87 -10.28 -11.78
CA TRP A 183 11.12 -10.78 -11.21
C TRP A 183 12.07 -9.68 -10.75
N GLY A 184 11.88 -8.44 -11.25
CA GLY A 184 12.71 -7.27 -10.94
C GLY A 184 13.88 -7.08 -11.90
N TYR A 185 14.36 -5.85 -12.02
CA TYR A 185 15.42 -5.44 -12.96
C TYR A 185 16.76 -6.16 -12.78
N ASN A 186 17.02 -6.73 -11.60
CA ASN A 186 18.26 -7.43 -11.29
C ASN A 186 18.16 -8.95 -11.49
N TYR A 187 17.09 -9.44 -12.12
CA TYR A 187 16.93 -10.87 -12.34
C TYR A 187 17.91 -11.38 -13.40
N ILE A 188 18.79 -12.32 -12.99
CA ILE A 188 19.77 -12.97 -13.87
C ILE A 188 19.13 -14.25 -14.41
N GLY A 189 18.39 -14.15 -15.51
CA GLY A 189 17.75 -15.29 -16.18
C GLY A 189 17.19 -14.91 -17.54
N GLU A 190 16.88 -15.92 -18.35
CA GLU A 190 16.32 -15.72 -19.69
C GLU A 190 14.83 -15.35 -19.62
N ASN A 191 14.39 -14.46 -20.52
CA ASN A 191 12.99 -14.08 -20.66
C ASN A 191 12.05 -15.22 -21.06
N LYS A 192 12.60 -16.35 -21.52
CA LYS A 192 11.86 -17.61 -21.75
C LYS A 192 11.05 -18.10 -20.54
N ILE A 193 11.44 -17.69 -19.32
CA ILE A 193 10.67 -18.02 -18.11
C ILE A 193 9.24 -17.46 -18.17
N ILE A 194 9.04 -16.34 -18.89
CA ILE A 194 7.72 -15.77 -19.15
C ILE A 194 6.89 -16.76 -19.97
N ASP A 195 7.42 -17.28 -21.07
CA ASP A 195 6.70 -18.22 -21.95
C ASP A 195 6.25 -19.49 -21.19
N VAL A 196 7.13 -19.99 -20.29
CA VAL A 196 6.81 -21.14 -19.43
C VAL A 196 5.65 -20.83 -18.48
N ASN A 197 5.67 -19.66 -17.83
CA ASN A 197 4.59 -19.27 -16.92
C ASN A 197 3.28 -18.98 -17.67
N ILE A 198 3.34 -18.30 -18.82
CA ILE A 198 2.18 -18.08 -19.67
C ILE A 198 1.55 -19.41 -20.11
N ARG A 199 2.36 -20.39 -20.52
CA ARG A 199 1.85 -21.73 -20.87
C ARG A 199 1.14 -22.39 -19.69
N ARG A 200 1.70 -22.30 -18.47
CA ARG A 200 1.08 -22.84 -17.25
C ARG A 200 -0.22 -22.13 -16.91
N ILE A 201 -0.24 -20.79 -16.97
CA ILE A 201 -1.45 -20.02 -16.75
C ILE A 201 -2.53 -20.43 -17.78
N ARG A 202 -2.20 -20.47 -19.06
CA ARG A 202 -3.13 -20.90 -20.11
C ARG A 202 -3.72 -22.28 -19.84
N SER A 203 -2.92 -23.25 -19.38
CA SER A 203 -3.44 -24.57 -19.03
C SER A 203 -4.47 -24.59 -17.91
N LYS A 204 -4.47 -23.53 -17.06
CA LYS A 204 -5.41 -23.40 -15.93
C LYS A 204 -6.65 -22.58 -16.28
N ILE A 205 -6.53 -21.60 -17.18
CA ILE A 205 -7.60 -20.64 -17.44
C ILE A 205 -8.27 -20.79 -18.82
N GLU A 206 -7.58 -21.35 -19.81
CA GLU A 206 -8.12 -21.51 -21.17
C GLU A 206 -8.82 -22.84 -21.34
N GLY A 207 -9.90 -22.87 -22.11
CA GLY A 207 -10.52 -24.14 -22.51
C GLY A 207 -9.65 -24.94 -23.48
N ASN A 208 -8.83 -24.25 -24.28
CA ASN A 208 -7.83 -24.83 -25.16
C ASN A 208 -6.57 -23.95 -25.16
N SER A 209 -5.51 -24.41 -24.52
CA SER A 209 -4.25 -23.65 -24.39
C SER A 209 -3.53 -23.40 -25.73
N SER A 210 -3.82 -24.19 -26.77
CA SER A 210 -3.27 -24.00 -28.12
C SER A 210 -4.04 -22.94 -28.93
N LYS A 211 -5.26 -22.61 -28.52
CA LYS A 211 -6.10 -21.53 -29.09
C LYS A 211 -6.58 -20.62 -27.95
N PRO A 212 -5.67 -19.86 -27.36
CA PRO A 212 -5.99 -19.05 -26.18
C PRO A 212 -6.98 -17.95 -26.53
N LYS A 213 -7.99 -17.77 -25.64
CA LYS A 213 -9.03 -16.75 -25.76
C LYS A 213 -8.66 -15.51 -24.95
N TYR A 214 -8.02 -15.69 -23.79
CA TYR A 214 -7.78 -14.62 -22.81
C TYR A 214 -6.37 -14.06 -22.89
N ILE A 215 -5.33 -14.90 -22.85
CA ILE A 215 -3.95 -14.42 -22.98
C ILE A 215 -3.51 -14.63 -24.43
N GLU A 216 -3.59 -13.59 -25.25
CA GLU A 216 -3.17 -13.64 -26.65
C GLU A 216 -1.66 -13.44 -26.80
N THR A 217 -1.07 -14.09 -27.81
CA THR A 217 0.30 -13.81 -28.25
C THR A 217 0.27 -12.66 -29.25
N VAL A 218 1.02 -11.59 -28.96
CA VAL A 218 1.26 -10.48 -29.89
C VAL A 218 2.61 -10.72 -30.55
N TRP A 219 2.59 -11.18 -31.81
CA TRP A 219 3.82 -11.54 -32.55
C TRP A 219 4.80 -10.36 -32.63
N GLY A 220 6.06 -10.64 -32.36
CA GLY A 220 7.10 -9.60 -32.32
C GLY A 220 7.14 -8.73 -31.06
N THR A 221 6.10 -8.79 -30.19
CA THR A 221 6.03 -8.04 -28.95
C THR A 221 6.05 -8.96 -27.74
N GLY A 222 5.02 -9.75 -27.49
CA GLY A 222 4.90 -10.57 -26.29
C GLY A 222 3.47 -11.06 -26.07
N TYR A 223 2.82 -10.58 -25.00
CA TYR A 223 1.51 -11.07 -24.57
C TYR A 223 0.55 -9.94 -24.19
N LYS A 224 -0.73 -10.20 -24.34
CA LYS A 224 -1.82 -9.28 -24.04
C LYS A 224 -2.99 -10.03 -23.41
N TRP A 225 -3.63 -9.42 -22.43
CA TRP A 225 -4.94 -9.85 -21.93
C TRP A 225 -6.04 -9.32 -22.85
N ARG A 226 -6.88 -10.18 -23.33
CA ARG A 226 -8.07 -9.80 -24.06
C ARG A 226 -9.25 -9.77 -23.10
N GLU A 227 -9.85 -8.60 -22.98
CA GLU A 227 -11.13 -8.42 -22.29
C GLU A 227 -12.26 -8.64 -23.30
N ASP A 228 -13.21 -9.52 -22.97
CA ASP A 228 -14.42 -9.79 -23.77
C ASP A 228 -15.46 -8.69 -23.63
#